data_9e2d3339f507d6ffcaa2bd739057c5ea
#
_entry.id   9e2d3339f507d6ffcaa2bd739057c5ea
#
_cell.length_a   1.000
_cell.length_b   1.000
_cell.length_c   1.000
_cell.angle_alpha   90.00
_cell.angle_beta   90.00
_cell.angle_gamma   90.00
#
_symmetry.space_group_name_H-M   'P 1'
#
loop_
_entity.id
_entity.type
_entity.pdbx_description
1 polymer ?
#
loop_
_entity_poly.entity_id
_entity_poly.type
_entity_poly.pdbx_seq_one_letter_code
_entity_poly.pdbx_strand_id
1 'polypeptide(L)'
;MGDKFKNIQTALDIIHTKIASFVSISSVYETRAIGFKGDNFFNICASFNSNIEPENLMNELLQVEISMGRIRKNNDTYESRIIDIDILIVGNLVIEKQSLMLPHPRMIDRLFVMQPLVEIEPNLLHPILNISCREILNKIKKNDGIKKTNLSLKNPGNAEISNMYNYIAIEGNIGSGKTSLSKQIANDFDSKLILERFIDNPFLEKFYEDKKQYAFKLEMSFLADRYQQTVDDLSQLNFFNNMTISDYDIHKSLIFSKINLNIDEFNLYRKLFYSLHKSIVKPDLIIFLKNSVENLKRNIKKRGRSYESNISDDYLININSGYSDFFKSRPDIKVKYIDVSEIDFVENRLDYLSILTEITND
;
A
#
# COMPACT_ATOMS: atom_id res chain seq x y z
N MET A 1 4.36 -6.39 -28.45
CA MET A 1 5.40 -5.63 -29.18
C MET A 1 5.90 -4.49 -28.31
N GLY A 2 7.18 -4.16 -28.33
CA GLY A 2 7.76 -3.11 -27.50
C GLY A 2 7.84 -3.45 -26.01
N ASP A 3 7.96 -2.42 -25.18
CA ASP A 3 7.99 -2.56 -23.72
C ASP A 3 6.59 -2.86 -23.17
N LYS A 4 6.34 -4.14 -22.89
CA LYS A 4 5.04 -4.67 -22.43
C LYS A 4 4.58 -4.03 -21.13
N PHE A 5 5.52 -3.80 -20.20
CA PHE A 5 5.24 -3.20 -18.89
C PHE A 5 4.83 -1.73 -19.06
N LYS A 6 5.58 -0.98 -19.84
CA LYS A 6 5.27 0.41 -20.15
C LYS A 6 3.93 0.54 -20.88
N ASN A 7 3.62 -0.38 -21.79
CA ASN A 7 2.34 -0.37 -22.50
C ASN A 7 1.16 -0.55 -21.55
N ILE A 8 1.26 -1.48 -20.58
CA ILE A 8 0.21 -1.68 -19.57
C ILE A 8 0.05 -0.42 -18.71
N GLN A 9 1.15 0.16 -18.22
CA GLN A 9 1.09 1.37 -17.41
C GLN A 9 0.45 2.53 -18.20
N THR A 10 0.86 2.72 -19.46
CA THR A 10 0.29 3.78 -20.31
C THR A 10 -1.22 3.58 -20.53
N ALA A 11 -1.67 2.34 -20.74
CA ALA A 11 -3.10 2.05 -20.87
C ALA A 11 -3.87 2.40 -19.59
N LEU A 12 -3.36 2.02 -18.42
CA LEU A 12 -3.96 2.36 -17.14
C LEU A 12 -4.06 3.87 -16.96
N ASP A 13 -3.01 4.62 -17.26
CA ASP A 13 -2.98 6.08 -17.13
C ASP A 13 -4.01 6.75 -18.06
N ILE A 14 -4.13 6.29 -19.31
CA ILE A 14 -5.12 6.81 -20.26
C ILE A 14 -6.54 6.49 -19.81
N ILE A 15 -6.82 5.25 -19.36
CA ILE A 15 -8.14 4.84 -18.87
C ILE A 15 -8.53 5.68 -17.66
N HIS A 16 -7.63 5.86 -16.71
CA HIS A 16 -7.89 6.65 -15.51
C HIS A 16 -8.25 8.10 -15.87
N THR A 17 -7.48 8.69 -16.76
CA THR A 17 -7.64 10.12 -17.11
C THR A 17 -8.91 10.39 -17.91
N LYS A 18 -9.37 9.45 -18.76
CA LYS A 18 -10.41 9.69 -19.75
C LYS A 18 -11.71 8.93 -19.53
N ILE A 19 -11.69 7.81 -18.81
CA ILE A 19 -12.79 6.84 -18.84
C ILE A 19 -13.31 6.54 -17.42
N ALA A 20 -12.42 6.22 -16.46
CA ALA A 20 -12.86 5.64 -15.20
C ALA A 20 -11.82 5.75 -14.08
N SER A 21 -12.28 5.87 -12.84
CA SER A 21 -11.41 5.88 -11.66
C SER A 21 -11.08 4.45 -11.24
N PHE A 22 -9.79 4.11 -11.17
CA PHE A 22 -9.35 2.79 -10.71
C PHE A 22 -9.55 2.62 -9.20
N VAL A 23 -10.07 1.45 -8.84
CA VAL A 23 -10.20 0.99 -7.46
C VAL A 23 -9.00 0.11 -7.12
N SER A 24 -8.71 -0.90 -7.93
CA SER A 24 -7.60 -1.82 -7.67
C SER A 24 -6.96 -2.33 -8.97
N ILE A 25 -5.68 -2.71 -8.85
CA ILE A 25 -4.88 -3.30 -9.93
C ILE A 25 -4.13 -4.50 -9.36
N SER A 26 -4.18 -5.64 -10.07
CA SER A 26 -3.44 -6.83 -9.67
C SER A 26 -1.94 -6.69 -9.90
N SER A 27 -1.18 -7.61 -9.36
CA SER A 27 0.21 -7.83 -9.77
C SER A 27 0.30 -8.20 -11.25
N VAL A 28 1.50 -8.03 -11.83
CA VAL A 28 1.79 -8.44 -13.22
C VAL A 28 2.10 -9.93 -13.25
N TYR A 29 1.36 -10.66 -14.07
CA TYR A 29 1.56 -12.09 -14.31
C TYR A 29 2.12 -12.33 -15.69
N GLU A 30 3.19 -13.11 -15.77
CA GLU A 30 3.81 -13.54 -17.01
C GLU A 30 3.27 -14.91 -17.44
N THR A 31 2.91 -15.03 -18.73
CA THR A 31 2.49 -16.29 -19.34
C THR A 31 3.21 -16.52 -20.64
N ARG A 32 3.40 -17.79 -20.99
CA ARG A 32 3.93 -18.17 -22.29
C ARG A 32 2.90 -17.91 -23.40
N ALA A 33 3.37 -17.64 -24.60
CA ALA A 33 2.49 -17.57 -25.76
C ALA A 33 1.84 -18.94 -25.99
N ILE A 34 0.50 -18.96 -26.08
CA ILE A 34 -0.29 -20.18 -26.35
C ILE A 34 -0.68 -20.18 -27.81
N GLY A 35 -0.28 -21.23 -28.57
CA GLY A 35 -0.70 -21.42 -29.95
C GLY A 35 0.18 -20.79 -31.04
N PHE A 36 1.23 -20.03 -30.68
CA PHE A 36 2.24 -19.54 -31.65
C PHE A 36 3.61 -19.34 -30.97
N LYS A 37 4.67 -19.29 -31.77
CA LYS A 37 6.02 -18.94 -31.30
C LYS A 37 6.10 -17.42 -31.16
N GLY A 38 6.15 -16.93 -29.92
CA GLY A 38 6.25 -15.51 -29.60
C GLY A 38 6.77 -15.28 -28.20
N ASP A 39 6.99 -14.01 -27.87
CA ASP A 39 7.40 -13.60 -26.52
C ASP A 39 6.30 -13.89 -25.49
N ASN A 40 6.66 -14.06 -24.24
CA ASN A 40 5.73 -14.17 -23.13
C ASN A 40 4.81 -12.93 -23.05
N PHE A 41 3.61 -13.12 -22.51
CA PHE A 41 2.66 -12.03 -22.28
C PHE A 41 2.70 -11.58 -20.82
N PHE A 42 2.43 -10.30 -20.59
CA PHE A 42 2.08 -9.78 -19.29
C PHE A 42 0.57 -9.60 -19.20
N ASN A 43 -0.01 -10.11 -18.11
CA ASN A 43 -1.45 -10.05 -17.85
C ASN A 43 -1.68 -9.41 -16.50
N ILE A 44 -2.71 -8.58 -16.42
CA ILE A 44 -3.22 -7.97 -15.20
C ILE A 44 -4.75 -8.02 -15.20
N CYS A 45 -5.35 -7.85 -14.05
CA CYS A 45 -6.73 -7.39 -13.92
C CYS A 45 -6.75 -6.06 -13.18
N ALA A 46 -7.73 -5.22 -13.53
CA ALA A 46 -8.00 -3.99 -12.83
C ALA A 46 -9.51 -3.86 -12.58
N SER A 47 -9.89 -3.33 -11.43
CA SER A 47 -11.27 -2.93 -11.15
C SER A 47 -11.36 -1.40 -11.12
N PHE A 48 -12.46 -0.86 -11.61
CA PHE A 48 -12.70 0.57 -11.64
C PHE A 48 -14.20 0.90 -11.62
N ASN A 49 -14.53 2.12 -11.22
CA ASN A 49 -15.88 2.66 -11.26
C ASN A 49 -16.06 3.51 -12.52
N SER A 50 -17.17 3.29 -13.23
CA SER A 50 -17.52 4.09 -14.40
C SER A 50 -19.03 4.30 -14.45
N ASN A 51 -19.45 5.49 -14.91
CA ASN A 51 -20.85 5.81 -15.18
C ASN A 51 -21.20 5.60 -16.67
N ILE A 52 -20.27 5.05 -17.45
CA ILE A 52 -20.44 4.81 -18.89
C ILE A 52 -21.16 3.48 -19.09
N GLU A 53 -22.18 3.48 -19.93
CA GLU A 53 -22.87 2.25 -20.31
C GLU A 53 -21.91 1.22 -20.94
N PRO A 54 -22.05 -0.09 -20.66
CA PRO A 54 -21.06 -1.12 -21.02
C PRO A 54 -20.64 -1.14 -22.49
N GLU A 55 -21.58 -0.91 -23.41
CA GLU A 55 -21.28 -0.87 -24.87
C GLU A 55 -20.42 0.35 -25.23
N ASN A 56 -20.73 1.51 -24.66
CA ASN A 56 -19.95 2.71 -24.84
C ASN A 56 -18.57 2.57 -24.19
N LEU A 57 -18.51 1.98 -23.00
CA LEU A 57 -17.27 1.66 -22.31
C LEU A 57 -16.36 0.78 -23.17
N MET A 58 -16.91 -0.28 -23.80
CA MET A 58 -16.13 -1.12 -24.73
C MET A 58 -15.57 -0.32 -25.90
N ASN A 59 -16.37 0.60 -26.46
CA ASN A 59 -15.91 1.47 -27.55
C ASN A 59 -14.77 2.40 -27.08
N GLU A 60 -14.87 3.01 -25.90
CA GLU A 60 -13.79 3.85 -25.34
C GLU A 60 -12.50 3.04 -25.11
N LEU A 61 -12.59 1.83 -24.54
CA LEU A 61 -11.43 0.97 -24.37
C LEU A 61 -10.78 0.56 -25.70
N LEU A 62 -11.58 0.32 -26.73
CA LEU A 62 -11.07 0.10 -28.10
C LEU A 62 -10.35 1.32 -28.66
N GLN A 63 -10.81 2.56 -28.37
CA GLN A 63 -10.11 3.78 -28.76
C GLN A 63 -8.76 3.91 -28.03
N VAL A 64 -8.66 3.49 -26.77
CA VAL A 64 -7.37 3.42 -26.06
C VAL A 64 -6.41 2.50 -26.81
N GLU A 65 -6.81 1.28 -27.16
CA GLU A 65 -5.97 0.35 -27.90
C GLU A 65 -5.50 0.92 -29.26
N ILE A 66 -6.41 1.58 -29.98
CA ILE A 66 -6.08 2.23 -31.27
C ILE A 66 -5.08 3.37 -31.06
N SER A 67 -5.29 4.22 -30.05
CA SER A 67 -4.40 5.34 -29.73
C SER A 67 -2.98 4.89 -29.37
N MET A 68 -2.87 3.66 -28.81
CA MET A 68 -1.58 3.04 -28.49
C MET A 68 -0.93 2.32 -29.68
N GLY A 69 -1.53 2.37 -30.86
CA GLY A 69 -0.96 1.84 -32.10
C GLY A 69 -1.47 0.46 -32.51
N ARG A 70 -2.63 0.01 -31.98
CA ARG A 70 -3.28 -1.21 -32.46
C ARG A 70 -3.81 -0.96 -33.88
N ILE A 71 -3.28 -1.69 -34.84
CA ILE A 71 -3.78 -1.68 -36.24
C ILE A 71 -4.70 -2.88 -36.39
N ARG A 72 -5.99 -2.64 -36.73
CA ARG A 72 -6.92 -3.71 -37.12
C ARG A 72 -6.71 -4.04 -38.60
N LYS A 73 -6.20 -5.23 -38.85
CA LYS A 73 -6.23 -5.81 -40.21
C LYS A 73 -7.42 -6.77 -40.29
N ASN A 74 -8.15 -6.74 -41.39
CA ASN A 74 -9.32 -7.62 -41.66
C ASN A 74 -8.96 -9.10 -41.92
N ASN A 75 -7.87 -9.60 -41.38
CA ASN A 75 -7.45 -11.00 -41.55
C ASN A 75 -7.52 -11.76 -40.23
N ASP A 76 -8.06 -12.98 -40.27
CA ASP A 76 -8.21 -13.91 -39.15
C ASP A 76 -6.87 -14.46 -38.58
N THR A 77 -5.72 -13.87 -38.90
CA THR A 77 -4.42 -14.29 -38.36
C THR A 77 -4.14 -13.63 -37.02
N TYR A 78 -3.80 -14.44 -36.03
CA TYR A 78 -3.31 -13.98 -34.70
C TYR A 78 -1.99 -13.21 -34.89
N GLU A 79 -2.06 -11.89 -34.81
CA GLU A 79 -0.87 -11.02 -34.80
C GLU A 79 -0.55 -10.56 -33.37
N SER A 80 0.75 -10.34 -33.10
CA SER A 80 1.20 -9.78 -31.83
C SER A 80 0.67 -8.36 -31.65
N ARG A 81 -0.10 -8.12 -30.58
CA ARG A 81 -0.74 -6.83 -30.26
C ARG A 81 0.11 -6.06 -29.25
N ILE A 82 0.05 -4.73 -29.30
CA ILE A 82 0.70 -3.85 -28.32
C ILE A 82 0.03 -4.00 -26.97
N ILE A 83 -1.32 -4.00 -26.95
CA ILE A 83 -2.18 -4.22 -25.80
C ILE A 83 -3.51 -4.82 -26.26
N ASP A 84 -4.18 -5.55 -25.36
CA ASP A 84 -5.52 -6.11 -25.54
C ASP A 84 -6.29 -5.88 -24.24
N ILE A 85 -7.47 -5.24 -24.31
CA ILE A 85 -8.24 -4.81 -23.14
C ILE A 85 -9.64 -5.41 -23.24
N ASP A 86 -9.93 -6.38 -22.38
CA ASP A 86 -11.23 -7.07 -22.31
C ASP A 86 -12.01 -6.61 -21.07
N ILE A 87 -13.33 -6.41 -21.22
CA ILE A 87 -14.25 -6.26 -20.08
C ILE A 87 -14.66 -7.65 -19.60
N LEU A 88 -14.42 -7.97 -18.35
CA LEU A 88 -14.71 -9.29 -17.79
C LEU A 88 -16.11 -9.36 -17.17
N ILE A 89 -16.42 -8.45 -16.27
CA ILE A 89 -17.69 -8.38 -15.51
C ILE A 89 -18.05 -6.90 -15.31
N VAL A 90 -19.34 -6.58 -15.39
CA VAL A 90 -19.88 -5.26 -15.03
C VAL A 90 -21.05 -5.48 -14.06
N GLY A 91 -20.80 -5.32 -12.76
CA GLY A 91 -21.78 -5.59 -11.72
C GLY A 91 -22.41 -6.98 -11.89
N ASN A 92 -23.74 -7.05 -11.92
CA ASN A 92 -24.49 -8.30 -12.14
C ASN A 92 -25.08 -8.39 -13.58
N LEU A 93 -24.57 -7.57 -14.51
CA LEU A 93 -25.12 -7.52 -15.85
C LEU A 93 -24.78 -8.78 -16.65
N VAL A 94 -25.78 -9.27 -17.38
CA VAL A 94 -25.64 -10.32 -18.40
C VAL A 94 -26.03 -9.71 -19.74
N ILE A 95 -25.10 -9.66 -20.68
CA ILE A 95 -25.27 -9.09 -22.01
C ILE A 95 -24.83 -10.12 -23.04
N GLU A 96 -25.71 -10.45 -23.99
CA GLU A 96 -25.44 -11.40 -25.09
C GLU A 96 -25.63 -10.69 -26.43
N LYS A 97 -24.68 -9.82 -26.79
CA LYS A 97 -24.65 -9.13 -28.08
C LYS A 97 -23.37 -9.47 -28.81
N GLN A 98 -23.42 -9.42 -30.15
CA GLN A 98 -22.23 -9.67 -30.97
C GLN A 98 -21.07 -8.68 -30.67
N SER A 99 -21.40 -7.45 -30.27
CA SER A 99 -20.44 -6.41 -29.92
C SER A 99 -19.87 -6.55 -28.52
N LEU A 100 -20.62 -7.18 -27.58
CA LEU A 100 -20.25 -7.31 -26.18
C LEU A 100 -20.98 -8.49 -25.53
N MET A 101 -20.21 -9.41 -24.94
CA MET A 101 -20.72 -10.48 -24.11
C MET A 101 -20.22 -10.33 -22.67
N LEU A 102 -21.14 -10.23 -21.70
CA LEU A 102 -20.85 -10.13 -20.27
C LEU A 102 -21.68 -11.16 -19.48
N PRO A 103 -21.07 -11.86 -18.51
CA PRO A 103 -19.64 -11.91 -18.24
C PRO A 103 -18.85 -12.45 -19.43
N HIS A 104 -17.57 -12.10 -19.55
CA HIS A 104 -16.74 -12.51 -20.68
C HIS A 104 -16.71 -14.04 -20.82
N PRO A 105 -17.13 -14.62 -21.96
CA PRO A 105 -17.49 -16.04 -22.05
C PRO A 105 -16.34 -17.02 -21.76
N ARG A 106 -15.09 -16.59 -22.03
CA ARG A 106 -13.90 -17.44 -21.86
C ARG A 106 -13.12 -17.15 -20.59
N MET A 107 -13.60 -16.28 -19.68
CA MET A 107 -12.84 -15.91 -18.48
C MET A 107 -12.66 -17.11 -17.53
N ILE A 108 -13.69 -17.92 -17.37
CA ILE A 108 -13.73 -19.02 -16.40
C ILE A 108 -12.76 -20.17 -16.69
N ASP A 109 -12.29 -20.28 -17.95
CA ASP A 109 -11.36 -21.33 -18.38
C ASP A 109 -9.91 -20.85 -18.46
N ARG A 110 -9.66 -19.54 -18.22
CA ARG A 110 -8.35 -18.90 -18.44
C ARG A 110 -7.67 -18.57 -17.12
N LEU A 111 -6.67 -19.36 -16.75
CA LEU A 111 -5.90 -19.14 -15.53
C LEU A 111 -5.24 -17.73 -15.49
N PHE A 112 -4.75 -17.23 -16.62
CA PHE A 112 -4.13 -15.91 -16.74
C PHE A 112 -5.10 -14.73 -16.61
N VAL A 113 -6.41 -15.00 -16.64
CA VAL A 113 -7.48 -14.04 -16.32
C VAL A 113 -7.90 -14.21 -14.85
N MET A 114 -8.19 -15.44 -14.45
CA MET A 114 -8.76 -15.70 -13.11
C MET A 114 -7.76 -15.50 -11.98
N GLN A 115 -6.47 -15.79 -12.19
CA GLN A 115 -5.45 -15.61 -11.15
C GLN A 115 -5.29 -14.13 -10.75
N PRO A 116 -5.07 -13.16 -11.67
CA PRO A 116 -5.03 -11.76 -11.31
C PRO A 116 -6.40 -11.20 -10.87
N LEU A 117 -7.52 -11.70 -11.38
CA LEU A 117 -8.84 -11.27 -10.94
C LEU A 117 -9.09 -11.65 -9.48
N VAL A 118 -8.79 -12.87 -9.07
CA VAL A 118 -8.93 -13.33 -7.69
C VAL A 118 -7.99 -12.62 -6.72
N GLU A 119 -6.86 -12.11 -7.19
CA GLU A 119 -5.97 -11.29 -6.37
C GLU A 119 -6.65 -10.01 -5.89
N ILE A 120 -7.49 -9.39 -6.73
CA ILE A 120 -8.13 -8.11 -6.43
C ILE A 120 -9.59 -8.24 -6.00
N GLU A 121 -10.32 -9.24 -6.51
CA GLU A 121 -11.75 -9.43 -6.28
C GLU A 121 -12.09 -10.92 -6.01
N PRO A 122 -11.57 -11.51 -4.93
CA PRO A 122 -11.74 -12.96 -4.67
C PRO A 122 -13.18 -13.37 -4.43
N ASN A 123 -14.00 -12.49 -3.85
CA ASN A 123 -15.38 -12.75 -3.46
C ASN A 123 -16.41 -12.28 -4.50
N LEU A 124 -15.96 -11.70 -5.62
CA LEU A 124 -16.85 -11.30 -6.71
C LEU A 124 -17.61 -12.52 -7.24
N LEU A 125 -18.93 -12.42 -7.25
CA LEU A 125 -19.79 -13.49 -7.78
C LEU A 125 -19.86 -13.39 -9.30
N HIS A 126 -19.70 -14.52 -9.97
CA HIS A 126 -19.94 -14.62 -11.42
C HIS A 126 -21.44 -14.52 -11.70
N PRO A 127 -21.93 -13.55 -12.48
CA PRO A 127 -23.35 -13.25 -12.63
C PRO A 127 -24.23 -14.44 -13.08
N ILE A 128 -23.69 -15.36 -13.87
CA ILE A 128 -24.43 -16.53 -14.36
C ILE A 128 -24.25 -17.75 -13.45
N LEU A 129 -23.01 -18.00 -13.00
CA LEU A 129 -22.70 -19.21 -12.21
C LEU A 129 -23.06 -19.07 -10.74
N ASN A 130 -23.23 -17.85 -10.25
CA ASN A 130 -23.54 -17.52 -8.86
C ASN A 130 -22.57 -18.15 -7.82
N ILE A 131 -21.31 -18.29 -8.22
CA ILE A 131 -20.20 -18.72 -7.36
C ILE A 131 -19.07 -17.68 -7.44
N SER A 132 -18.23 -17.64 -6.40
CA SER A 132 -17.16 -16.66 -6.31
C SER A 132 -16.04 -16.92 -7.33
N CYS A 133 -15.34 -15.84 -7.73
CA CYS A 133 -14.17 -15.97 -8.59
C CYS A 133 -13.11 -16.88 -7.99
N ARG A 134 -12.97 -16.91 -6.65
CA ARG A 134 -12.08 -17.84 -5.94
C ARG A 134 -12.49 -19.30 -6.14
N GLU A 135 -13.78 -19.59 -6.07
CA GLU A 135 -14.28 -20.96 -6.30
C GLU A 135 -14.10 -21.39 -7.75
N ILE A 136 -14.27 -20.48 -8.71
CA ILE A 136 -13.98 -20.75 -10.12
C ILE A 136 -12.48 -21.06 -10.31
N LEU A 137 -11.61 -20.22 -9.77
CA LEU A 137 -10.16 -20.43 -9.86
C LEU A 137 -9.71 -21.78 -9.32
N ASN A 138 -10.32 -22.23 -8.21
CA ASN A 138 -10.02 -23.54 -7.62
C ASN A 138 -10.41 -24.73 -8.51
N LYS A 139 -11.35 -24.54 -9.45
CA LYS A 139 -11.79 -25.58 -10.42
C LYS A 139 -10.92 -25.61 -11.69
N ILE A 140 -10.17 -24.55 -11.97
CA ILE A 140 -9.28 -24.50 -13.13
C ILE A 140 -8.09 -25.42 -12.89
N LYS A 141 -7.80 -26.30 -13.85
CA LYS A 141 -6.58 -27.13 -13.80
C LYS A 141 -5.35 -26.21 -13.81
N LYS A 142 -4.56 -26.30 -12.76
CA LYS A 142 -3.31 -25.52 -12.66
C LYS A 142 -2.36 -25.98 -13.75
N ASN A 143 -2.05 -25.09 -14.69
CA ASN A 143 -0.97 -25.26 -15.65
C ASN A 143 0.23 -24.44 -15.15
N ASP A 144 1.43 -24.97 -15.17
CA ASP A 144 2.70 -24.33 -14.74
C ASP A 144 3.13 -23.13 -15.61
N GLY A 145 2.24 -22.62 -16.43
CA GLY A 145 2.51 -21.59 -17.43
C GLY A 145 2.33 -20.15 -16.98
N ILE A 146 1.85 -19.90 -15.75
CA ILE A 146 1.66 -18.53 -15.22
C ILE A 146 2.62 -18.27 -14.05
N LYS A 147 3.28 -17.11 -14.06
CA LYS A 147 4.21 -16.71 -13.01
C LYS A 147 3.95 -15.26 -12.60
N LYS A 148 3.78 -15.03 -11.31
CA LYS A 148 3.75 -13.68 -10.75
C LYS A 148 5.16 -13.07 -10.87
N THR A 149 5.25 -11.86 -11.37
CA THR A 149 6.52 -11.11 -11.51
C THR A 149 6.77 -10.22 -10.30
N ASN A 150 7.98 -9.67 -10.21
CA ASN A 150 8.31 -8.64 -9.22
C ASN A 150 8.07 -7.20 -9.76
N LEU A 151 7.43 -7.07 -10.92
CA LEU A 151 7.11 -5.77 -11.52
C LEU A 151 5.90 -5.17 -10.80
N SER A 152 5.99 -3.90 -10.41
CA SER A 152 4.91 -3.16 -9.75
C SER A 152 4.40 -2.06 -10.67
N LEU A 153 3.11 -2.12 -10.99
CA LEU A 153 2.41 -1.05 -11.71
C LEU A 153 1.97 0.03 -10.71
N LYS A 154 2.02 1.27 -11.16
CA LYS A 154 1.44 2.40 -10.42
C LYS A 154 -0.07 2.43 -10.65
N ASN A 155 -0.86 2.51 -9.57
CA ASN A 155 -2.29 2.75 -9.71
C ASN A 155 -2.51 4.26 -9.94
N PRO A 156 -3.02 4.68 -11.12
CA PRO A 156 -3.22 6.10 -11.40
C PRO A 156 -4.24 6.77 -10.44
N GLY A 157 -5.20 6.01 -9.90
CA GLY A 157 -6.13 6.48 -8.88
C GLY A 157 -5.46 6.88 -7.58
N ASN A 158 -4.27 6.35 -7.31
CA ASN A 158 -3.48 6.72 -6.13
C ASN A 158 -2.87 8.13 -6.23
N ALA A 159 -2.88 8.77 -7.39
CA ALA A 159 -2.40 10.15 -7.55
C ALA A 159 -3.13 11.15 -6.61
N GLU A 160 -4.33 10.82 -6.12
CA GLU A 160 -5.07 11.65 -5.18
C GLU A 160 -4.32 11.87 -3.87
N ILE A 161 -3.71 10.82 -3.28
CA ILE A 161 -2.97 10.95 -2.01
C ILE A 161 -1.77 11.90 -2.17
N SER A 162 -1.01 11.77 -3.26
CA SER A 162 0.17 12.62 -3.51
C SER A 162 -0.20 14.07 -3.82
N ASN A 163 -1.43 14.33 -4.27
CA ASN A 163 -1.98 15.67 -4.46
C ASN A 163 -2.52 16.29 -3.16
N MET A 164 -2.93 15.44 -2.20
CA MET A 164 -3.49 15.89 -0.92
C MET A 164 -2.41 16.20 0.12
N TYR A 165 -1.30 15.46 0.10
CA TYR A 165 -0.28 15.52 1.14
C TYR A 165 1.13 15.50 0.55
N ASN A 166 2.00 16.40 1.06
CA ASN A 166 3.43 16.40 0.71
C ASN A 166 4.24 15.52 1.65
N TYR A 167 3.80 15.42 2.92
CA TYR A 167 4.49 14.62 3.91
C TYR A 167 3.49 13.87 4.80
N ILE A 168 3.59 12.53 4.80
CA ILE A 168 2.80 11.64 5.66
C ILE A 168 3.74 10.89 6.59
N ALA A 169 3.44 10.90 7.90
CA ALA A 169 4.12 10.05 8.88
C ALA A 169 3.22 8.89 9.30
N ILE A 170 3.77 7.68 9.35
CA ILE A 170 3.05 6.49 9.81
C ILE A 170 3.49 6.17 11.22
N GLU A 171 2.55 6.20 12.15
CA GLU A 171 2.75 5.98 13.56
C GLU A 171 1.97 4.80 14.10
N GLY A 172 2.33 4.35 15.28
CA GLY A 172 1.69 3.23 15.97
C GLY A 172 2.67 2.51 16.90
N ASN A 173 2.17 1.53 17.61
CA ASN A 173 2.92 0.78 18.59
C ASN A 173 4.06 -0.06 17.98
N ILE A 174 4.90 -0.64 18.84
CA ILE A 174 5.92 -1.63 18.44
C ILE A 174 5.21 -2.84 17.84
N GLY A 175 5.62 -3.24 16.62
CA GLY A 175 4.99 -4.36 15.90
C GLY A 175 3.69 -4.04 15.15
N SER A 176 3.24 -2.77 15.07
CA SER A 176 2.00 -2.40 14.36
C SER A 176 2.10 -2.45 12.82
N GLY A 177 3.28 -2.63 12.24
CA GLY A 177 3.46 -2.72 10.79
C GLY A 177 3.85 -1.41 10.09
N LYS A 178 4.17 -0.34 10.84
CA LYS A 178 4.57 0.98 10.31
C LYS A 178 5.53 0.91 9.12
N THR A 179 6.68 0.28 9.33
CA THR A 179 7.73 0.18 8.30
C THR A 179 7.27 -0.56 7.05
N SER A 180 6.42 -1.58 7.19
CA SER A 180 5.87 -2.32 6.05
C SER A 180 4.93 -1.43 5.24
N LEU A 181 3.99 -0.74 5.91
CA LEU A 181 3.07 0.17 5.24
C LEU A 181 3.80 1.34 4.58
N SER A 182 4.77 1.96 5.28
CA SER A 182 5.57 3.06 4.73
C SER A 182 6.31 2.65 3.45
N LYS A 183 6.88 1.45 3.42
CA LYS A 183 7.57 0.92 2.24
C LYS A 183 6.59 0.66 1.08
N GLN A 184 5.41 0.10 1.37
CA GLN A 184 4.40 -0.16 0.34
C GLN A 184 3.90 1.15 -0.29
N ILE A 185 3.53 2.14 0.54
CA ILE A 185 3.07 3.44 0.05
C ILE A 185 4.20 4.13 -0.72
N ALA A 186 5.42 4.19 -0.18
CA ALA A 186 6.53 4.84 -0.86
C ALA A 186 6.84 4.21 -2.23
N ASN A 187 6.73 2.89 -2.35
CA ASN A 187 6.91 2.18 -3.62
C ASN A 187 5.77 2.47 -4.60
N ASP A 188 4.50 2.42 -4.16
CA ASP A 188 3.34 2.61 -5.03
C ASP A 188 3.26 4.06 -5.56
N PHE A 189 3.66 5.04 -4.74
CA PHE A 189 3.61 6.47 -5.09
C PHE A 189 4.93 7.06 -5.57
N ASP A 190 5.99 6.26 -5.70
CA ASP A 190 7.35 6.74 -6.04
C ASP A 190 7.82 7.87 -5.12
N SER A 191 7.58 7.69 -3.82
CA SER A 191 7.76 8.71 -2.81
C SER A 191 9.09 8.56 -2.09
N LYS A 192 9.61 9.66 -1.53
CA LYS A 192 10.77 9.61 -0.66
C LYS A 192 10.42 8.85 0.62
N LEU A 193 11.17 7.79 0.92
CA LEU A 193 10.98 6.99 2.14
C LEU A 193 12.01 7.36 3.20
N ILE A 194 11.53 7.68 4.40
CA ILE A 194 12.36 7.95 5.58
C ILE A 194 12.04 6.90 6.64
N LEU A 195 13.01 6.06 6.97
CA LEU A 195 12.88 5.02 8.00
C LEU A 195 13.65 5.41 9.25
N GLU A 196 13.04 5.14 10.41
CA GLU A 196 13.66 5.39 11.71
C GLU A 196 14.99 4.63 11.85
N ARG A 197 16.05 5.35 12.18
CA ARG A 197 17.37 4.77 12.47
C ARG A 197 17.40 4.32 13.93
N PHE A 198 17.47 3.02 14.18
CA PHE A 198 17.49 2.46 15.54
C PHE A 198 18.49 1.32 15.71
N ILE A 199 18.98 0.71 14.61
CA ILE A 199 19.79 -0.52 14.63
C ILE A 199 21.12 -0.29 15.35
N ASP A 200 21.72 0.87 15.18
CA ASP A 200 23.02 1.21 15.72
C ASP A 200 22.96 1.90 17.08
N ASN A 201 21.77 1.92 17.73
CA ASN A 201 21.61 2.58 19.03
C ASN A 201 22.22 1.71 20.14
N PRO A 202 23.32 2.17 20.80
CA PRO A 202 24.07 1.36 21.75
C PRO A 202 23.34 1.13 23.08
N PHE A 203 22.22 1.84 23.29
CA PHE A 203 21.44 1.75 24.53
C PHE A 203 20.17 0.89 24.37
N LEU A 204 19.79 0.52 23.14
CA LEU A 204 18.50 -0.15 22.90
C LEU A 204 18.41 -1.53 23.56
N GLU A 205 19.41 -2.38 23.37
CA GLU A 205 19.44 -3.71 24.00
C GLU A 205 19.55 -3.60 25.53
N LYS A 206 20.44 -2.73 26.02
CA LYS A 206 20.66 -2.48 27.46
C LYS A 206 19.41 -1.96 28.18
N PHE A 207 18.57 -1.19 27.47
CA PHE A 207 17.30 -0.72 28.03
C PHE A 207 16.33 -1.86 28.31
N TYR A 208 16.28 -2.88 27.46
CA TYR A 208 15.41 -4.03 27.72
C TYR A 208 15.94 -4.91 28.85
N GLU A 209 17.24 -4.87 29.15
CA GLU A 209 17.86 -5.54 30.31
C GLU A 209 17.64 -4.76 31.63
N ASP A 210 17.89 -3.44 31.58
CA ASP A 210 17.73 -2.56 32.77
C ASP A 210 17.13 -1.20 32.36
N LYS A 211 15.79 -1.12 32.43
CA LYS A 211 15.06 0.10 32.08
C LYS A 211 15.44 1.29 32.96
N LYS A 212 15.66 1.10 34.25
CA LYS A 212 15.96 2.20 35.20
C LYS A 212 17.29 2.87 34.87
N GLN A 213 18.29 2.09 34.50
CA GLN A 213 19.62 2.59 34.23
C GLN A 213 19.75 3.23 32.83
N TYR A 214 19.02 2.71 31.86
CA TYR A 214 19.25 3.05 30.46
C TYR A 214 18.13 3.87 29.80
N ALA A 215 16.95 4.04 30.43
CA ALA A 215 15.82 4.74 29.83
C ALA A 215 16.17 6.16 29.37
N PHE A 216 16.75 6.98 30.24
CA PHE A 216 17.11 8.36 29.88
C PHE A 216 18.15 8.43 28.76
N LYS A 217 19.17 7.58 28.80
CA LYS A 217 20.22 7.50 27.78
C LYS A 217 19.65 7.09 26.44
N LEU A 218 18.74 6.10 26.42
CA LEU A 218 18.06 5.62 25.21
C LEU A 218 17.19 6.72 24.59
N GLU A 219 16.33 7.34 25.42
CA GLU A 219 15.41 8.37 24.92
C GLU A 219 16.18 9.60 24.38
N MET A 220 17.26 10.01 25.05
CA MET A 220 18.13 11.09 24.58
C MET A 220 18.84 10.76 23.27
N SER A 221 19.33 9.53 23.13
CA SER A 221 19.94 9.07 21.88
C SER A 221 18.92 9.08 20.75
N PHE A 222 17.72 8.54 20.97
CA PHE A 222 16.66 8.58 19.95
C PHE A 222 16.23 10.01 19.60
N LEU A 223 16.18 10.93 20.57
CA LEU A 223 15.84 12.31 20.26
C LEU A 223 16.90 12.96 19.35
N ALA A 224 18.18 12.74 19.66
CA ALA A 224 19.28 13.26 18.85
C ALA A 224 19.27 12.69 17.44
N ASP A 225 19.13 11.36 17.31
CA ASP A 225 19.12 10.66 16.02
C ASP A 225 17.93 11.10 15.15
N ARG A 226 16.71 11.15 15.72
CA ARG A 226 15.51 11.58 15.00
C ARG A 226 15.60 13.05 14.58
N TYR A 227 16.11 13.91 15.45
CA TYR A 227 16.32 15.31 15.12
C TYR A 227 17.28 15.47 13.96
N GLN A 228 18.47 14.84 14.07
CA GLN A 228 19.48 14.92 13.00
C GLN A 228 18.93 14.35 11.69
N GLN A 229 18.28 13.21 11.74
CA GLN A 229 17.69 12.59 10.55
C GLN A 229 16.61 13.48 9.93
N THR A 230 15.77 14.11 10.75
CA THR A 230 14.74 15.02 10.26
C THR A 230 15.35 16.25 9.58
N VAL A 231 16.41 16.81 10.14
CA VAL A 231 17.14 17.93 9.54
C VAL A 231 17.78 17.52 8.23
N ASP A 232 18.46 16.38 8.18
CA ASP A 232 19.17 15.90 6.99
C ASP A 232 18.21 15.53 5.85
N ASP A 233 17.16 14.79 6.17
CA ASP A 233 16.27 14.19 5.19
C ASP A 233 15.12 15.10 4.76
N LEU A 234 14.60 15.97 5.66
CA LEU A 234 13.46 16.84 5.38
C LEU A 234 13.85 18.26 4.96
N SER A 235 15.09 18.71 5.21
CA SER A 235 15.57 20.01 4.72
C SER A 235 15.53 20.13 3.19
N GLN A 236 15.48 19.02 2.47
CA GLN A 236 15.47 18.94 1.02
C GLN A 236 14.07 18.79 0.40
N LEU A 237 12.98 18.83 1.19
CA LEU A 237 11.59 18.62 0.69
C LEU A 237 11.18 19.62 -0.41
N ASN A 238 11.78 20.81 -0.45
CA ASN A 238 11.40 21.88 -1.38
C ASN A 238 11.96 21.70 -2.81
N PHE A 239 12.80 20.70 -3.08
CA PHE A 239 13.47 20.56 -4.38
C PHE A 239 12.87 19.48 -5.29
N PHE A 240 12.02 18.59 -4.77
CA PHE A 240 11.43 17.52 -5.57
C PHE A 240 9.94 17.44 -5.28
N ASN A 241 9.12 17.49 -6.32
CA ASN A 241 7.65 17.42 -6.27
C ASN A 241 7.08 16.05 -5.81
N ASN A 242 7.87 15.21 -5.14
CA ASN A 242 7.44 13.88 -4.73
C ASN A 242 7.07 13.89 -3.24
N MET A 243 5.93 13.26 -2.96
CA MET A 243 5.47 13.02 -1.59
C MET A 243 6.55 12.32 -0.74
N THR A 244 6.60 12.63 0.54
CA THR A 244 7.50 11.97 1.50
C THR A 244 6.69 11.11 2.47
N ILE A 245 7.17 9.90 2.74
CA ILE A 245 6.60 8.98 3.73
C ILE A 245 7.66 8.66 4.77
N SER A 246 7.29 8.77 6.07
CA SER A 246 8.14 8.30 7.16
C SER A 246 7.45 7.20 7.98
N ASP A 247 8.22 6.31 8.61
CA ASP A 247 7.70 5.30 9.53
C ASP A 247 7.77 5.73 11.00
N TYR A 248 7.97 7.03 11.21
CA TYR A 248 7.93 7.68 12.51
C TYR A 248 7.62 9.18 12.38
N ASP A 249 7.13 9.77 13.46
CA ASP A 249 7.10 11.21 13.69
C ASP A 249 7.87 11.57 14.97
N ILE A 250 8.43 12.78 15.03
CA ILE A 250 9.28 13.20 16.17
C ILE A 250 8.55 13.18 17.51
N HIS A 251 7.21 13.36 17.52
CA HIS A 251 6.41 13.35 18.74
C HIS A 251 6.41 11.99 19.45
N LYS A 252 6.74 10.90 18.76
CA LYS A 252 7.04 9.61 19.36
C LYS A 252 8.03 9.74 20.52
N SER A 253 9.01 10.62 20.39
CA SER A 253 9.99 10.92 21.43
C SER A 253 9.35 11.40 22.75
N LEU A 254 8.33 12.27 22.67
CA LEU A 254 7.60 12.71 23.88
C LEU A 254 6.74 11.60 24.49
N ILE A 255 6.15 10.77 23.66
CA ILE A 255 5.25 9.71 24.10
C ILE A 255 6.03 8.64 24.85
N PHE A 256 7.12 8.14 24.26
CA PHE A 256 7.96 7.12 24.87
C PHE A 256 8.70 7.64 26.10
N SER A 257 9.25 8.86 26.05
CA SER A 257 9.92 9.44 27.21
C SER A 257 8.99 9.64 28.39
N LYS A 258 7.72 10.01 28.17
CA LYS A 258 6.72 10.11 29.25
C LYS A 258 6.43 8.77 29.93
N ILE A 259 6.53 7.66 29.20
CA ILE A 259 6.31 6.30 29.73
C ILE A 259 7.54 5.77 30.44
N ASN A 260 8.72 6.07 29.91
CA ASN A 260 9.97 5.42 30.32
C ASN A 260 10.75 6.20 31.40
N LEU A 261 10.57 7.51 31.51
CA LEU A 261 11.36 8.40 32.37
C LEU A 261 10.61 8.73 33.68
N ASN A 262 11.35 9.00 34.74
CA ASN A 262 10.78 9.64 35.91
C ASN A 262 10.41 11.11 35.63
N ILE A 263 9.70 11.74 36.57
CA ILE A 263 9.13 13.07 36.36
C ILE A 263 10.18 14.15 36.09
N ASP A 264 11.32 14.10 36.77
CA ASP A 264 12.39 15.10 36.64
C ASP A 264 13.13 14.94 35.32
N GLU A 265 13.47 13.71 34.96
CA GLU A 265 14.06 13.36 33.68
C GLU A 265 13.11 13.73 32.51
N PHE A 266 11.82 13.43 32.62
CA PHE A 266 10.84 13.78 31.60
C PHE A 266 10.70 15.30 31.45
N ASN A 267 10.69 16.06 32.54
CA ASN A 267 10.62 17.51 32.50
C ASN A 267 11.85 18.13 31.79
N LEU A 268 13.04 17.62 32.06
CA LEU A 268 14.27 18.02 31.34
C LEU A 268 14.19 17.66 29.87
N TYR A 269 13.83 16.41 29.56
CA TYR A 269 13.67 15.91 28.19
C TYR A 269 12.70 16.76 27.38
N ARG A 270 11.53 17.06 27.94
CA ARG A 270 10.49 17.88 27.32
C ARG A 270 10.98 19.28 26.98
N LYS A 271 11.77 19.92 27.84
CA LYS A 271 12.36 21.23 27.55
C LYS A 271 13.30 21.17 26.34
N LEU A 272 14.15 20.16 26.27
CA LEU A 272 15.06 19.93 25.15
C LEU A 272 14.27 19.65 23.86
N PHE A 273 13.28 18.77 23.92
CA PHE A 273 12.42 18.45 22.80
C PHE A 273 11.81 19.71 22.17
N TYR A 274 11.17 20.58 22.95
CA TYR A 274 10.54 21.78 22.45
C TYR A 274 11.54 22.82 21.92
N SER A 275 12.77 22.84 22.43
CA SER A 275 13.83 23.67 21.89
C SER A 275 14.24 23.24 20.47
N LEU A 276 14.30 21.95 20.23
CA LEU A 276 14.63 21.36 18.92
C LEU A 276 13.47 21.39 17.94
N HIS A 277 12.25 21.13 18.42
CA HIS A 277 11.06 20.95 17.59
C HIS A 277 10.64 22.20 16.79
N LYS A 278 11.04 23.39 17.19
CA LYS A 278 10.66 24.65 16.51
C LYS A 278 11.14 24.73 15.06
N SER A 279 12.22 24.05 14.72
CA SER A 279 12.87 24.09 13.41
C SER A 279 12.57 22.87 12.53
N ILE A 280 11.70 21.97 12.98
CA ILE A 280 11.44 20.70 12.30
C ILE A 280 10.21 20.81 11.40
N VAL A 281 10.32 20.26 10.18
CA VAL A 281 9.17 20.09 9.25
C VAL A 281 8.19 19.09 9.84
N LYS A 282 6.91 19.45 9.84
CA LYS A 282 5.82 18.61 10.37
C LYS A 282 5.11 17.88 9.24
N PRO A 283 4.62 16.64 9.49
CA PRO A 283 3.78 15.95 8.52
C PRO A 283 2.43 16.68 8.34
N ASP A 284 1.93 16.64 7.10
CA ASP A 284 0.58 17.12 6.77
C ASP A 284 -0.50 16.20 7.36
N LEU A 285 -0.16 14.90 7.48
CA LEU A 285 -1.01 13.86 8.04
C LEU A 285 -0.18 12.85 8.83
N ILE A 286 -0.67 12.48 10.01
CA ILE A 286 -0.20 11.29 10.74
C ILE A 286 -1.21 10.18 10.57
N ILE A 287 -0.77 9.02 10.09
CA ILE A 287 -1.57 7.80 10.06
C ILE A 287 -1.19 6.98 11.29
N PHE A 288 -2.14 6.82 12.21
CA PHE A 288 -1.92 6.01 13.39
C PHE A 288 -2.52 4.61 13.24
N LEU A 289 -1.65 3.60 13.19
CA LEU A 289 -2.06 2.20 13.10
C LEU A 289 -2.46 1.67 14.48
N LYS A 290 -3.77 1.47 14.69
CA LYS A 290 -4.29 0.75 15.85
C LYS A 290 -4.13 -0.74 15.63
N ASN A 291 -3.68 -1.45 16.66
CA ASN A 291 -3.59 -2.90 16.62
C ASN A 291 -3.79 -3.50 18.02
N SER A 292 -4.33 -4.71 18.08
CA SER A 292 -4.49 -5.45 19.33
C SER A 292 -3.14 -5.85 19.91
N VAL A 293 -3.02 -5.92 21.25
CA VAL A 293 -1.78 -6.34 21.92
C VAL A 293 -1.35 -7.74 21.48
N GLU A 294 -2.30 -8.63 21.27
CA GLU A 294 -2.06 -9.98 20.76
C GLU A 294 -1.36 -9.97 19.40
N ASN A 295 -1.88 -9.18 18.47
CA ASN A 295 -1.30 -9.03 17.13
C ASN A 295 0.08 -8.36 17.17
N LEU A 296 0.24 -7.32 18.00
CA LEU A 296 1.54 -6.68 18.21
C LEU A 296 2.59 -7.70 18.64
N LYS A 297 2.28 -8.54 19.64
CA LYS A 297 3.17 -9.61 20.12
C LYS A 297 3.47 -10.65 19.05
N ARG A 298 2.45 -11.07 18.28
CA ARG A 298 2.64 -11.99 17.16
C ARG A 298 3.61 -11.41 16.11
N ASN A 299 3.46 -10.14 15.78
CA ASN A 299 4.32 -9.45 14.82
C ASN A 299 5.74 -9.23 15.35
N ILE A 300 5.89 -8.88 16.62
CA ILE A 300 7.19 -8.78 17.32
C ILE A 300 7.92 -10.13 17.24
N LYS A 301 7.22 -11.22 17.57
CA LYS A 301 7.77 -12.58 17.49
C LYS A 301 8.16 -12.96 16.06
N LYS A 302 7.30 -12.67 15.05
CA LYS A 302 7.57 -12.92 13.61
C LYS A 302 8.82 -12.17 13.16
N ARG A 303 9.04 -10.94 13.66
CA ARG A 303 10.21 -10.11 13.35
C ARG A 303 11.51 -10.64 13.94
N GLY A 304 11.46 -11.34 15.09
CA GLY A 304 12.56 -12.13 15.62
C GLY A 304 13.72 -11.35 16.23
N ARG A 305 13.53 -10.11 16.71
CA ARG A 305 14.57 -9.36 17.43
C ARG A 305 14.70 -9.88 18.85
N SER A 306 15.89 -10.36 19.22
CA SER A 306 16.16 -11.03 20.51
C SER A 306 15.80 -10.15 21.72
N TYR A 307 16.17 -8.87 21.69
CA TYR A 307 15.92 -7.92 22.78
C TYR A 307 14.44 -7.54 22.96
N GLU A 308 13.59 -7.77 21.94
CA GLU A 308 12.15 -7.50 22.02
C GLU A 308 11.33 -8.70 22.52
N SER A 309 11.94 -9.87 22.69
CA SER A 309 11.23 -11.11 23.04
C SER A 309 10.46 -11.04 24.37
N ASN A 310 10.91 -10.19 25.31
CA ASN A 310 10.36 -10.07 26.65
C ASN A 310 9.50 -8.81 26.87
N ILE A 311 9.04 -8.16 25.81
CA ILE A 311 8.14 -6.99 25.93
C ILE A 311 6.84 -7.42 26.60
N SER A 312 6.50 -6.78 27.75
CA SER A 312 5.28 -7.07 28.48
C SER A 312 4.04 -6.47 27.82
N ASP A 313 2.88 -7.10 28.05
CA ASP A 313 1.59 -6.60 27.59
C ASP A 313 1.29 -5.21 28.15
N ASP A 314 1.58 -4.99 29.45
CA ASP A 314 1.39 -3.70 30.09
C ASP A 314 2.20 -2.58 29.43
N TYR A 315 3.41 -2.88 28.96
CA TYR A 315 4.21 -1.89 28.26
C TYR A 315 3.58 -1.50 26.91
N LEU A 316 3.08 -2.47 26.14
CA LEU A 316 2.36 -2.21 24.89
C LEU A 316 1.05 -1.46 25.12
N ILE A 317 0.30 -1.81 26.18
CA ILE A 317 -0.92 -1.09 26.60
C ILE A 317 -0.59 0.36 26.95
N ASN A 318 0.46 0.59 27.74
CA ASN A 318 0.89 1.93 28.13
C ASN A 318 1.30 2.79 26.91
N ILE A 319 1.96 2.19 25.91
CA ILE A 319 2.30 2.88 24.66
C ILE A 319 1.02 3.26 23.90
N ASN A 320 0.06 2.34 23.73
CA ASN A 320 -1.22 2.65 23.07
C ASN A 320 -1.96 3.79 23.77
N SER A 321 -2.04 3.76 25.10
CA SER A 321 -2.64 4.82 25.91
C SER A 321 -1.89 6.14 25.76
N GLY A 322 -0.55 6.09 25.79
CA GLY A 322 0.30 7.27 25.60
C GLY A 322 0.08 7.98 24.27
N TYR A 323 -0.05 7.24 23.18
CA TYR A 323 -0.41 7.80 21.87
C TYR A 323 -1.81 8.41 21.87
N SER A 324 -2.81 7.70 22.42
CA SER A 324 -4.19 8.18 22.49
C SER A 324 -4.28 9.49 23.28
N ASP A 325 -3.66 9.56 24.45
CA ASP A 325 -3.67 10.74 25.31
C ASP A 325 -2.93 11.92 24.65
N PHE A 326 -1.81 11.64 24.01
CA PHE A 326 -1.03 12.64 23.32
C PHE A 326 -1.84 13.29 22.19
N PHE A 327 -2.39 12.51 21.26
CA PHE A 327 -3.13 13.05 20.14
C PHE A 327 -4.44 13.74 20.57
N LYS A 328 -5.13 13.23 21.60
CA LYS A 328 -6.30 13.94 22.19
C LYS A 328 -5.94 15.32 22.74
N SER A 329 -4.73 15.46 23.29
CA SER A 329 -4.25 16.75 23.83
C SER A 329 -3.74 17.72 22.75
N ARG A 330 -3.64 17.29 21.49
CA ARG A 330 -3.06 18.02 20.37
C ARG A 330 -3.98 18.03 19.15
N PRO A 331 -5.13 18.73 19.22
CA PRO A 331 -6.08 18.82 18.10
C PRO A 331 -5.52 19.58 16.88
N ASP A 332 -4.37 20.25 17.04
CA ASP A 332 -3.63 20.90 15.98
C ASP A 332 -2.89 19.93 15.05
N ILE A 333 -2.77 18.67 15.44
CA ILE A 333 -2.14 17.62 14.64
C ILE A 333 -3.24 16.84 13.91
N LYS A 334 -3.17 16.79 12.59
CA LYS A 334 -4.09 15.98 11.77
C LYS A 334 -3.71 14.53 11.90
N VAL A 335 -4.54 13.73 12.55
CA VAL A 335 -4.32 12.29 12.76
C VAL A 335 -5.48 11.49 12.18
N LYS A 336 -5.17 10.50 11.37
CA LYS A 336 -6.14 9.51 10.91
C LYS A 336 -5.82 8.16 11.57
N TYR A 337 -6.83 7.59 12.24
CA TYR A 337 -6.70 6.31 12.95
C TYR A 337 -7.18 5.19 12.05
N ILE A 338 -6.32 4.23 11.76
CA ILE A 338 -6.65 3.05 10.96
C ILE A 338 -6.51 1.80 11.83
N ASP A 339 -7.60 1.05 11.97
CA ASP A 339 -7.57 -0.21 12.73
C ASP A 339 -7.12 -1.36 11.82
N VAL A 340 -5.96 -1.92 12.14
CA VAL A 340 -5.35 -3.01 11.39
C VAL A 340 -5.41 -4.35 12.14
N SER A 341 -6.29 -4.46 13.15
CA SER A 341 -6.35 -5.65 14.00
C SER A 341 -6.86 -6.89 13.25
N GLU A 342 -7.77 -6.70 12.29
CA GLU A 342 -8.43 -7.78 11.55
C GLU A 342 -7.96 -7.92 10.11
N ILE A 343 -6.90 -7.17 9.70
CA ILE A 343 -6.41 -7.15 8.33
C ILE A 343 -4.92 -7.49 8.26
N ASP A 344 -4.49 -8.06 7.13
CA ASP A 344 -3.08 -8.34 6.81
C ASP A 344 -2.65 -7.61 5.54
N PHE A 345 -2.45 -6.31 5.65
CA PHE A 345 -2.04 -5.45 4.52
C PHE A 345 -0.63 -5.77 3.98
N VAL A 346 0.13 -6.64 4.65
CA VAL A 346 1.46 -7.05 4.17
C VAL A 346 1.34 -8.16 3.13
N GLU A 347 0.50 -9.15 3.39
CA GLU A 347 0.33 -10.32 2.52
C GLU A 347 -0.91 -10.19 1.61
N ASN A 348 -1.91 -9.39 2.02
CA ASN A 348 -3.17 -9.20 1.31
C ASN A 348 -3.27 -7.80 0.70
N ARG A 349 -3.24 -7.73 -0.64
CA ARG A 349 -3.34 -6.45 -1.35
C ARG A 349 -4.67 -5.73 -1.13
N LEU A 350 -5.78 -6.43 -0.97
CA LEU A 350 -7.10 -5.80 -0.71
C LEU A 350 -7.10 -5.05 0.61
N ASP A 351 -6.49 -5.63 1.65
CA ASP A 351 -6.36 -4.99 2.95
C ASP A 351 -5.50 -3.72 2.83
N TYR A 352 -4.43 -3.76 2.05
CA TYR A 352 -3.62 -2.59 1.77
C TYR A 352 -4.40 -1.50 1.01
N LEU A 353 -5.17 -1.88 -0.02
CA LEU A 353 -5.99 -0.94 -0.79
C LEU A 353 -7.10 -0.31 0.07
N SER A 354 -7.67 -1.06 1.02
CA SER A 354 -8.64 -0.51 1.97
C SER A 354 -8.02 0.61 2.84
N ILE A 355 -6.76 0.44 3.26
CA ILE A 355 -6.01 1.48 3.97
C ILE A 355 -5.84 2.73 3.09
N LEU A 356 -5.47 2.58 1.82
CA LEU A 356 -5.33 3.72 0.90
C LEU A 356 -6.66 4.47 0.74
N THR A 357 -7.75 3.73 0.58
CA THR A 357 -9.11 4.32 0.50
C THR A 357 -9.46 5.08 1.78
N GLU A 358 -9.13 4.52 2.94
CA GLU A 358 -9.37 5.18 4.22
C GLU A 358 -8.52 6.45 4.38
N ILE A 359 -7.31 6.50 3.82
CA ILE A 359 -6.46 7.69 3.83
C ILE A 359 -7.07 8.83 3.00
N THR A 360 -7.72 8.54 1.89
CA THR A 360 -8.31 9.53 0.98
C THR A 360 -9.73 9.98 1.38
N ASN A 361 -10.47 9.15 2.11
CA ASN A 361 -11.79 9.53 2.59
C ASN A 361 -11.68 10.52 3.75
N ASP A 362 -12.51 11.57 3.79
CA ASP A 362 -12.56 12.60 4.86
C ASP A 362 -13.02 12.03 6.21
#